data_3004542af85d5080aa2d1e1f82a14f20
#
_entry.id   3004542af85d5080aa2d1e1f82a14f20
#
_cell.length_a   1.000
_cell.length_b   1.000
_cell.length_c   1.000
_cell.angle_alpha   90.00
_cell.angle_beta   90.00
_cell.angle_gamma   90.00
#
_symmetry.space_group_name_H-M   'P 1'
#
loop_
_entity.id
_entity.type
_entity.pdbx_description
1 polymer ?
#
loop_
_entity_poly.entity_id
_entity_poly.type
_entity_poly.pdbx_seq_one_letter_code
_entity_poly.pdbx_strand_id
1 'polypeptide(L)'
;SNIANPLDFTTVIWGNDSALRACAEIMLDSDVDFGFLILDYPTEESGEREQCDLMADIFQQTLTKLSLPGAVASSFPELMPKATRDRLHSHGIPALQGVEDGLAAIARVMQYNICREQILAHSKDADHILIPGPINADGISIDEWESKKQLSAYGLKMPDGRLVNKDQVKEAAEELGFPVVIKIISHEIQHKTEMGAVTVNINSPEEAVKAAKEMVQKVSGSHPNLD
;
A
#
# COMPACT_ATOMS: atom_id res chain seq x y z
N SER A 1 24.91 -7.97 -36.88
CA SER A 1 23.99 -7.26 -36.00
C SER A 1 24.51 -7.37 -34.56
N ASN A 2 24.75 -6.25 -33.90
CA ASN A 2 25.16 -6.26 -32.52
C ASN A 2 23.93 -6.60 -31.67
N ILE A 3 23.97 -7.73 -30.99
CA ILE A 3 23.02 -8.02 -29.92
C ILE A 3 23.43 -7.16 -28.73
N ALA A 4 22.58 -6.25 -28.33
CA ALA A 4 22.81 -5.33 -27.22
C ALA A 4 21.58 -5.31 -26.31
N ASN A 5 21.78 -5.02 -25.04
CA ASN A 5 20.69 -4.80 -24.09
C ASN A 5 20.50 -3.28 -23.96
N PRO A 6 19.30 -2.71 -24.24
CA PRO A 6 18.10 -3.41 -24.72
C PRO A 6 18.21 -3.92 -26.16
N LEU A 7 17.54 -5.05 -26.45
CA LEU A 7 17.45 -5.60 -27.79
C LEU A 7 16.12 -5.16 -28.44
N ASP A 8 16.25 -4.47 -29.58
CA ASP A 8 15.16 -4.31 -30.53
C ASP A 8 15.27 -5.42 -31.58
N PHE A 9 14.38 -6.40 -31.53
CA PHE A 9 14.37 -7.54 -32.43
C PHE A 9 13.68 -7.27 -33.76
N THR A 10 13.33 -6.04 -34.06
CA THR A 10 12.75 -5.53 -35.31
C THR A 10 11.61 -6.36 -35.92
N THR A 11 10.84 -5.78 -36.83
CA THR A 11 9.74 -6.45 -37.52
C THR A 11 10.19 -7.59 -38.47
N VAL A 12 11.48 -7.71 -38.75
CA VAL A 12 12.01 -8.71 -39.71
C VAL A 12 11.83 -10.14 -39.25
N ILE A 13 11.92 -10.39 -37.92
CA ILE A 13 11.73 -11.74 -37.33
C ILE A 13 10.36 -11.91 -36.71
N TRP A 14 9.48 -10.91 -36.81
CA TRP A 14 8.15 -10.92 -36.22
C TRP A 14 7.32 -12.07 -36.80
N GLY A 15 6.71 -12.87 -35.93
CA GLY A 15 6.00 -14.08 -36.32
C GLY A 15 6.85 -15.32 -36.63
N ASN A 16 8.17 -15.20 -36.61
CA ASN A 16 9.07 -16.35 -36.75
C ASN A 16 9.40 -16.96 -35.38
N ASP A 17 8.69 -18.01 -34.98
CA ASP A 17 8.83 -18.69 -33.70
C ASP A 17 10.29 -19.02 -33.36
N SER A 18 11.02 -19.69 -34.29
CA SER A 18 12.38 -20.13 -34.05
C SER A 18 13.36 -18.98 -33.84
N ALA A 19 13.21 -17.90 -34.60
CA ALA A 19 14.06 -16.73 -34.48
C ALA A 19 13.77 -15.96 -33.18
N LEU A 20 12.50 -15.80 -32.82
CA LEU A 20 12.10 -15.14 -31.58
C LEU A 20 12.57 -15.92 -30.35
N ARG A 21 12.48 -17.27 -30.36
CA ARG A 21 13.00 -18.12 -29.26
C ARG A 21 14.52 -17.97 -29.14
N ALA A 22 15.23 -18.05 -30.23
CA ALA A 22 16.69 -17.89 -30.22
C ALA A 22 17.08 -16.51 -29.62
N CYS A 23 16.39 -15.45 -30.02
CA CYS A 23 16.62 -14.12 -29.45
C CYS A 23 16.33 -14.06 -27.96
N ALA A 24 15.18 -14.58 -27.52
CA ALA A 24 14.79 -14.59 -26.11
C ALA A 24 15.78 -15.40 -25.25
N GLU A 25 16.18 -16.57 -25.74
CA GLU A 25 17.16 -17.44 -25.04
C GLU A 25 18.52 -16.74 -24.91
N ILE A 26 19.05 -16.18 -25.97
CA ILE A 26 20.36 -15.49 -25.95
C ILE A 26 20.32 -14.28 -24.99
N MET A 27 19.23 -13.51 -25.01
CA MET A 27 19.12 -12.32 -24.18
C MET A 27 18.93 -12.63 -22.70
N LEU A 28 18.14 -13.66 -22.39
CA LEU A 28 17.80 -13.99 -21.01
C LEU A 28 18.77 -15.00 -20.37
N ASP A 29 19.53 -15.77 -21.16
CA ASP A 29 20.59 -16.67 -20.68
C ASP A 29 21.94 -15.93 -20.48
N SER A 30 21.95 -14.62 -20.66
CA SER A 30 23.07 -13.76 -20.30
C SER A 30 23.07 -13.50 -18.79
N ASP A 31 24.13 -12.85 -18.30
CA ASP A 31 24.25 -12.46 -16.89
C ASP A 31 23.25 -11.32 -16.54
N VAL A 32 21.96 -11.69 -16.44
CA VAL A 32 20.86 -10.78 -16.14
C VAL A 32 20.05 -11.31 -14.95
N ASP A 33 19.59 -10.41 -14.09
CA ASP A 33 18.81 -10.74 -12.89
C ASP A 33 17.30 -10.68 -13.13
N PHE A 34 16.86 -10.06 -14.22
CA PHE A 34 15.45 -9.82 -14.50
C PHE A 34 15.18 -9.63 -15.99
N GLY A 35 14.18 -10.33 -16.54
CA GLY A 35 13.71 -10.14 -17.89
C GLY A 35 12.64 -9.06 -17.99
N PHE A 36 12.76 -8.12 -18.92
CA PHE A 36 11.76 -7.08 -19.15
C PHE A 36 11.43 -7.00 -20.63
N LEU A 37 10.21 -7.38 -21.01
CA LEU A 37 9.70 -7.32 -22.37
C LEU A 37 8.76 -6.14 -22.51
N ILE A 38 9.02 -5.23 -23.46
CA ILE A 38 8.09 -4.19 -23.87
C ILE A 38 7.34 -4.69 -25.09
N LEU A 39 6.01 -4.75 -24.98
CA LEU A 39 5.16 -5.32 -26.03
C LEU A 39 3.82 -4.57 -26.10
N ASP A 40 3.63 -3.87 -27.21
CA ASP A 40 2.42 -3.10 -27.48
C ASP A 40 1.43 -3.94 -28.29
N TYR A 41 0.27 -4.18 -27.74
CA TYR A 41 -0.80 -4.88 -28.42
C TYR A 41 -1.62 -3.93 -29.29
N PRO A 42 -2.01 -4.36 -30.48
CA PRO A 42 -2.89 -3.56 -31.31
C PRO A 42 -4.26 -3.37 -30.62
N THR A 43 -4.84 -2.19 -30.79
CA THR A 43 -6.15 -1.84 -30.22
C THR A 43 -7.31 -2.59 -30.89
N GLU A 44 -7.13 -3.00 -32.14
CA GLU A 44 -8.10 -3.76 -32.91
C GLU A 44 -7.69 -5.23 -33.03
N GLU A 45 -8.65 -6.13 -33.27
CA GLU A 45 -8.34 -7.52 -33.58
C GLU A 45 -7.68 -7.60 -34.97
N SER A 46 -6.41 -7.97 -34.98
CA SER A 46 -5.58 -8.11 -36.19
C SER A 46 -4.67 -9.32 -36.06
N GLY A 47 -4.11 -9.79 -37.16
CA GLY A 47 -3.10 -10.85 -37.12
C GLY A 47 -1.83 -10.50 -36.32
N GLU A 48 -1.61 -9.22 -36.06
CA GLU A 48 -0.50 -8.75 -35.22
C GLU A 48 -0.69 -9.13 -33.76
N ARG A 49 -1.95 -9.27 -33.29
CA ARG A 49 -2.24 -9.73 -31.93
C ARG A 49 -1.71 -11.15 -31.70
N GLU A 50 -1.89 -12.03 -32.64
CA GLU A 50 -1.38 -13.42 -32.54
C GLU A 50 0.14 -13.44 -32.45
N GLN A 51 0.81 -12.54 -33.14
CA GLN A 51 2.27 -12.40 -33.09
C GLN A 51 2.73 -11.83 -31.72
N CYS A 52 1.99 -10.88 -31.16
CA CYS A 52 2.24 -10.40 -29.79
C CYS A 52 2.06 -11.53 -28.78
N ASP A 53 0.98 -12.32 -28.92
CA ASP A 53 0.73 -13.47 -28.06
C ASP A 53 1.84 -14.51 -28.15
N LEU A 54 2.30 -14.81 -29.37
CA LEU A 54 3.44 -15.70 -29.59
C LEU A 54 4.71 -15.21 -28.86
N MET A 55 5.03 -13.92 -28.99
CA MET A 55 6.21 -13.35 -28.34
C MET A 55 6.09 -13.39 -26.82
N ALA A 56 4.93 -13.05 -26.27
CA ALA A 56 4.67 -13.11 -24.84
C ALA A 56 4.79 -14.55 -24.30
N ASP A 57 4.31 -15.53 -25.03
CA ASP A 57 4.40 -16.95 -24.68
C ASP A 57 5.84 -17.45 -24.72
N ILE A 58 6.59 -17.10 -25.76
CA ILE A 58 8.02 -17.41 -25.87
C ILE A 58 8.80 -16.84 -24.69
N PHE A 59 8.56 -15.56 -24.38
CA PHE A 59 9.20 -14.89 -23.27
C PHE A 59 8.90 -15.57 -21.94
N GLN A 60 7.63 -15.84 -21.67
CA GLN A 60 7.19 -16.56 -20.45
C GLN A 60 7.85 -17.95 -20.34
N GLN A 61 7.84 -18.72 -21.42
CA GLN A 61 8.44 -20.06 -21.43
C GLN A 61 9.95 -20.01 -21.17
N THR A 62 10.64 -19.00 -21.74
CA THR A 62 12.07 -18.81 -21.55
C THR A 62 12.39 -18.41 -20.11
N LEU A 63 11.63 -17.49 -19.53
CA LEU A 63 11.76 -17.12 -18.10
C LEU A 63 11.60 -18.35 -17.20
N THR A 64 10.57 -19.16 -17.46
CA THR A 64 10.31 -20.38 -16.68
C THR A 64 11.46 -21.38 -16.81
N LYS A 65 11.96 -21.61 -18.03
CA LYS A 65 13.08 -22.52 -18.30
C LYS A 65 14.35 -22.10 -17.56
N LEU A 66 14.62 -20.80 -17.49
CA LEU A 66 15.81 -20.24 -16.84
C LEU A 66 15.61 -19.97 -15.35
N SER A 67 14.40 -20.16 -14.82
CA SER A 67 14.01 -19.74 -13.45
C SER A 67 14.30 -18.26 -13.18
N LEU A 68 14.17 -17.43 -14.20
CA LEU A 68 14.46 -16.00 -14.15
C LEU A 68 13.16 -15.22 -13.88
N PRO A 69 13.14 -14.26 -12.93
CA PRO A 69 12.01 -13.37 -12.77
C PRO A 69 11.91 -12.41 -13.95
N GLY A 70 10.69 -11.98 -14.27
CA GLY A 70 10.50 -11.04 -15.37
C GLY A 70 9.10 -10.44 -15.39
N ALA A 71 8.89 -9.45 -16.25
CA ALA A 71 7.62 -8.79 -16.50
C ALA A 71 7.44 -8.43 -17.96
N VAL A 72 6.18 -8.32 -18.38
CA VAL A 72 5.80 -7.76 -19.69
C VAL A 72 5.17 -6.39 -19.44
N ALA A 73 5.59 -5.38 -20.16
CA ALA A 73 5.02 -4.04 -20.10
C ALA A 73 4.53 -3.59 -21.48
N SER A 74 3.55 -2.70 -21.51
CA SER A 74 3.21 -1.93 -22.71
C SER A 74 3.75 -0.51 -22.60
N SER A 75 4.02 0.14 -23.75
CA SER A 75 4.44 1.55 -23.76
C SER A 75 3.39 2.47 -23.14
N PHE A 76 2.11 2.21 -23.44
CA PHE A 76 0.97 2.94 -22.86
C PHE A 76 -0.04 1.97 -22.23
N PRO A 77 -0.78 2.41 -21.20
CA PRO A 77 -1.74 1.55 -20.48
C PRO A 77 -2.78 0.88 -21.38
N GLU A 78 -3.27 1.57 -22.37
CA GLU A 78 -4.29 1.08 -23.32
C GLU A 78 -3.79 -0.01 -24.27
N LEU A 79 -2.47 -0.15 -24.44
CA LEU A 79 -1.86 -1.16 -25.30
C LEU A 79 -1.63 -2.50 -24.61
N MET A 80 -2.24 -2.72 -23.43
CA MET A 80 -2.21 -3.98 -22.69
C MET A 80 -3.64 -4.48 -22.42
N PRO A 81 -4.25 -5.25 -23.32
CA PRO A 81 -5.60 -5.75 -23.18
C PRO A 81 -5.82 -6.59 -21.93
N LYS A 82 -7.03 -6.52 -21.35
CA LYS A 82 -7.37 -7.28 -20.13
C LYS A 82 -7.10 -8.78 -20.28
N ALA A 83 -7.49 -9.37 -21.41
CA ALA A 83 -7.30 -10.80 -21.66
C ALA A 83 -5.81 -11.21 -21.60
N THR A 84 -4.92 -10.36 -22.15
CA THR A 84 -3.47 -10.58 -22.08
C THR A 84 -2.95 -10.46 -20.65
N ARG A 85 -3.41 -9.47 -19.89
CA ARG A 85 -3.04 -9.33 -18.47
C ARG A 85 -3.44 -10.55 -17.66
N ASP A 86 -4.68 -10.99 -17.82
CA ASP A 86 -5.21 -12.16 -17.09
C ASP A 86 -4.41 -13.42 -17.44
N ARG A 87 -4.04 -13.60 -18.71
CA ARG A 87 -3.20 -14.71 -19.18
C ARG A 87 -1.80 -14.67 -18.58
N LEU A 88 -1.12 -13.54 -18.66
CA LEU A 88 0.22 -13.37 -18.10
C LEU A 88 0.21 -13.60 -16.57
N HIS A 89 -0.75 -13.03 -15.87
CA HIS A 89 -0.90 -13.23 -14.44
C HIS A 89 -1.16 -14.69 -14.06
N SER A 90 -1.92 -15.43 -14.86
CA SER A 90 -2.17 -16.85 -14.61
C SER A 90 -0.89 -17.70 -14.71
N HIS A 91 0.12 -17.21 -15.41
CA HIS A 91 1.46 -17.80 -15.50
C HIS A 91 2.49 -17.16 -14.55
N GLY A 92 2.05 -16.32 -13.63
CA GLY A 92 2.92 -15.66 -12.65
C GLY A 92 3.77 -14.52 -13.23
N ILE A 93 3.44 -14.03 -14.43
CA ILE A 93 4.14 -12.91 -15.06
C ILE A 93 3.38 -11.60 -14.80
N PRO A 94 3.98 -10.62 -14.15
CA PRO A 94 3.41 -9.27 -14.02
C PRO A 94 3.19 -8.63 -15.39
N ALA A 95 1.97 -8.13 -15.63
CA ALA A 95 1.60 -7.36 -16.80
C ALA A 95 1.49 -5.89 -16.41
N LEU A 96 2.47 -5.08 -16.82
CA LEU A 96 2.63 -3.70 -16.42
C LEU A 96 2.08 -2.76 -17.50
N GLN A 97 1.31 -1.76 -17.09
CA GLN A 97 0.66 -0.81 -17.99
C GLN A 97 1.41 0.52 -17.97
N GLY A 98 2.21 0.77 -19.04
CA GLY A 98 3.13 1.90 -19.14
C GLY A 98 4.55 1.56 -18.69
N VAL A 99 5.52 1.90 -19.53
CA VAL A 99 6.95 1.58 -19.26
C VAL A 99 7.47 2.32 -18.04
N GLU A 100 7.14 3.61 -17.90
CA GLU A 100 7.62 4.43 -16.78
C GLU A 100 7.13 3.90 -15.44
N ASP A 101 5.81 3.70 -15.32
CA ASP A 101 5.20 3.15 -14.10
C ASP A 101 5.68 1.72 -13.83
N GLY A 102 5.86 0.92 -14.90
CA GLY A 102 6.37 -0.44 -14.82
C GLY A 102 7.79 -0.49 -14.25
N LEU A 103 8.69 0.32 -14.77
CA LEU A 103 10.07 0.40 -14.27
C LEU A 103 10.11 0.94 -12.83
N ALA A 104 9.28 1.93 -12.51
CA ALA A 104 9.17 2.45 -11.16
C ALA A 104 8.68 1.38 -10.18
N ALA A 105 7.71 0.55 -10.57
CA ALA A 105 7.22 -0.55 -9.76
C ALA A 105 8.31 -1.60 -9.51
N ILE A 106 9.05 -2.01 -10.55
CA ILE A 106 10.18 -2.96 -10.44
C ILE A 106 11.24 -2.40 -9.49
N ALA A 107 11.66 -1.15 -9.68
CA ALA A 107 12.64 -0.51 -8.83
C ALA A 107 12.23 -0.48 -7.34
N ARG A 108 10.95 -0.23 -7.06
CA ARG A 108 10.42 -0.26 -5.68
C ARG A 108 10.43 -1.66 -5.06
N VAL A 109 10.10 -2.69 -5.85
CA VAL A 109 10.16 -4.09 -5.38
C VAL A 109 11.61 -4.49 -5.08
N MET A 110 12.55 -4.11 -5.94
CA MET A 110 13.99 -4.34 -5.70
C MET A 110 14.46 -3.63 -4.42
N GLN A 111 14.11 -2.36 -4.25
CA GLN A 111 14.44 -1.59 -3.04
C GLN A 111 13.82 -2.19 -1.78
N TYR A 112 12.57 -2.65 -1.87
CA TYR A 112 11.93 -3.37 -0.76
C TYR A 112 12.71 -4.62 -0.35
N ASN A 113 13.13 -5.44 -1.31
CA ASN A 113 13.90 -6.65 -1.02
C ASN A 113 15.25 -6.32 -0.35
N ILE A 114 15.97 -5.29 -0.84
CA ILE A 114 17.22 -4.83 -0.23
C ILE A 114 16.97 -4.39 1.22
N CYS A 115 15.98 -3.56 1.45
CA CYS A 115 15.63 -3.10 2.80
C CYS A 115 15.22 -4.27 3.71
N ARG A 116 14.43 -5.22 3.19
CA ARG A 116 14.02 -6.40 3.92
C ARG A 116 15.21 -7.25 4.35
N GLU A 117 16.15 -7.50 3.45
CA GLU A 117 17.36 -8.24 3.77
C GLU A 117 18.22 -7.53 4.81
N GLN A 118 18.37 -6.21 4.69
CA GLN A 118 19.07 -5.40 5.69
C GLN A 118 18.40 -5.50 7.07
N ILE A 119 17.07 -5.37 7.15
CA ILE A 119 16.31 -5.51 8.39
C ILE A 119 16.50 -6.92 8.98
N LEU A 120 16.40 -7.97 8.18
CA LEU A 120 16.58 -9.34 8.63
C LEU A 120 18.01 -9.63 9.09
N ALA A 121 19.02 -9.05 8.43
CA ALA A 121 20.41 -9.17 8.85
C ALA A 121 20.66 -8.50 10.20
N HIS A 122 20.09 -7.30 10.42
CA HIS A 122 20.23 -6.57 11.68
C HIS A 122 19.27 -7.06 12.77
N SER A 123 18.22 -7.80 12.44
CA SER A 123 17.28 -8.32 13.45
C SER A 123 17.93 -9.29 14.42
N LYS A 124 19.07 -9.91 14.06
CA LYS A 124 19.85 -10.76 14.96
C LYS A 124 20.60 -9.97 16.03
N ASP A 125 20.86 -8.70 15.76
CA ASP A 125 21.50 -7.78 16.71
C ASP A 125 20.46 -6.93 17.47
N ALA A 126 19.19 -7.02 17.10
CA ALA A 126 18.10 -6.23 17.66
C ALA A 126 17.55 -6.75 18.99
N ASP A 127 18.11 -7.82 19.55
CA ASP A 127 17.75 -8.34 20.88
C ASP A 127 17.86 -7.30 22.00
N HIS A 128 18.42 -6.12 21.70
CA HIS A 128 18.58 -5.02 22.64
C HIS A 128 17.62 -3.85 22.42
N ILE A 129 16.85 -3.80 21.33
CA ILE A 129 16.05 -2.60 20.98
C ILE A 129 14.56 -2.76 21.27
N LEU A 130 14.04 -3.98 21.17
CA LEU A 130 12.64 -4.27 21.47
C LEU A 130 12.58 -5.45 22.45
N ILE A 131 12.42 -5.16 23.71
CA ILE A 131 11.95 -6.18 24.66
C ILE A 131 10.46 -6.36 24.34
N PRO A 132 10.06 -7.48 23.72
CA PRO A 132 8.64 -7.74 23.53
C PRO A 132 8.04 -7.79 24.93
N GLY A 133 7.13 -6.87 25.22
CA GLY A 133 6.29 -7.01 26.40
C GLY A 133 5.52 -8.35 26.33
N PRO A 134 5.00 -8.84 27.44
CA PRO A 134 4.19 -10.04 27.44
C PRO A 134 3.05 -9.84 26.44
N ILE A 135 3.00 -10.71 25.41
CA ILE A 135 1.87 -10.76 24.49
C ILE A 135 0.71 -11.36 25.29
N ASN A 136 -0.14 -10.51 25.82
CA ASN A 136 -1.41 -10.97 26.36
C ASN A 136 -2.26 -11.44 25.17
N ALA A 137 -2.58 -12.73 25.14
CA ALA A 137 -3.47 -13.31 24.15
C ALA A 137 -4.88 -12.64 24.18
N ASP A 138 -5.25 -12.09 25.35
CA ASP A 138 -6.46 -11.33 25.60
C ASP A 138 -6.17 -9.82 25.52
N GLY A 139 -5.69 -9.35 24.37
CA GLY A 139 -5.38 -7.93 24.16
C GLY A 139 -6.59 -7.05 24.52
N ILE A 140 -6.43 -6.22 25.55
CA ILE A 140 -7.46 -5.24 25.94
C ILE A 140 -7.23 -3.99 25.09
N SER A 141 -8.27 -3.58 24.36
CA SER A 141 -8.25 -2.28 23.69
C SER A 141 -8.22 -1.18 24.73
N ILE A 142 -7.17 -0.38 24.74
CA ILE A 142 -7.08 0.83 25.57
C ILE A 142 -7.63 2.02 24.78
N ASP A 143 -8.30 2.92 25.49
CA ASP A 143 -8.86 4.12 24.88
C ASP A 143 -7.77 5.16 24.53
N GLU A 144 -8.17 6.24 23.82
CA GLU A 144 -7.25 7.30 23.42
C GLU A 144 -6.63 8.03 24.62
N TRP A 145 -7.36 8.20 25.70
CA TRP A 145 -6.89 8.90 26.88
C TRP A 145 -5.79 8.11 27.61
N GLU A 146 -6.07 6.84 27.85
CA GLU A 146 -5.09 5.97 28.50
C GLU A 146 -3.87 5.73 27.61
N SER A 147 -4.05 5.61 26.29
CA SER A 147 -2.94 5.53 25.33
C SER A 147 -2.05 6.76 25.41
N LYS A 148 -2.61 7.98 25.48
CA LYS A 148 -1.85 9.21 25.62
C LYS A 148 -1.04 9.26 26.90
N LYS A 149 -1.61 8.83 28.02
CA LYS A 149 -0.87 8.75 29.30
C LYS A 149 0.32 7.82 29.21
N GLN A 150 0.11 6.61 28.66
CA GLN A 150 1.17 5.64 28.52
C GLN A 150 2.29 6.17 27.59
N LEU A 151 1.95 6.70 26.44
CA LEU A 151 2.92 7.27 25.51
C LEU A 151 3.67 8.48 26.09
N SER A 152 3.00 9.30 26.88
CA SER A 152 3.63 10.42 27.58
C SER A 152 4.68 9.96 28.60
N ALA A 153 4.46 8.83 29.25
CA ALA A 153 5.43 8.23 30.16
C ALA A 153 6.74 7.79 29.46
N TYR A 154 6.68 7.53 28.14
CA TYR A 154 7.86 7.27 27.30
C TYR A 154 8.48 8.54 26.69
N GLY A 155 8.07 9.73 27.14
CA GLY A 155 8.61 11.01 26.70
C GLY A 155 8.02 11.55 25.40
N LEU A 156 6.98 10.95 24.86
CA LEU A 156 6.26 11.47 23.69
C LEU A 156 5.43 12.70 24.10
N LYS A 157 5.58 13.79 23.37
CA LYS A 157 4.79 15.00 23.60
C LYS A 157 3.37 14.77 23.10
N MET A 158 2.42 14.80 24.02
CA MET A 158 0.99 14.71 23.72
C MET A 158 0.34 16.09 23.83
N PRO A 159 -0.69 16.39 23.01
CA PRO A 159 -1.50 17.57 23.20
C PRO A 159 -2.14 17.59 24.59
N ASP A 160 -2.21 18.76 25.19
CA ASP A 160 -2.93 18.95 26.46
C ASP A 160 -4.40 18.57 26.31
N GLY A 161 -4.97 18.03 27.37
CA GLY A 161 -6.37 17.62 27.39
C GLY A 161 -6.88 17.41 28.82
N ARG A 162 -8.18 17.27 28.93
CA ARG A 162 -8.88 16.95 30.17
C ARG A 162 -9.92 15.85 29.90
N LEU A 163 -9.95 14.86 30.75
CA LEU A 163 -11.04 13.89 30.79
C LEU A 163 -12.05 14.36 31.81
N VAL A 164 -13.24 14.71 31.37
CA VAL A 164 -14.27 15.33 32.20
C VAL A 164 -15.67 14.81 31.87
N ASN A 165 -16.59 14.95 32.81
CA ASN A 165 -17.99 14.73 32.54
C ASN A 165 -18.63 15.93 31.82
N LYS A 166 -19.77 15.71 31.19
CA LYS A 166 -20.48 16.72 30.38
C LYS A 166 -20.72 18.04 31.11
N ASP A 167 -20.87 18.01 32.43
CA ASP A 167 -21.18 19.20 33.26
C ASP A 167 -19.92 20.04 33.54
N GLN A 168 -18.73 19.47 33.35
CA GLN A 168 -17.43 20.11 33.57
C GLN A 168 -16.78 20.59 32.27
N VAL A 169 -17.41 20.37 31.12
CA VAL A 169 -16.84 20.69 29.79
C VAL A 169 -16.53 22.17 29.65
N LYS A 170 -17.37 23.07 30.22
CA LYS A 170 -17.18 24.50 30.13
C LYS A 170 -15.86 24.94 30.80
N GLU A 171 -15.68 24.55 32.03
CA GLU A 171 -14.51 24.91 32.84
C GLU A 171 -13.22 24.32 32.25
N ALA A 172 -13.27 23.05 31.81
CA ALA A 172 -12.13 22.39 31.19
C ALA A 172 -11.72 23.04 29.86
N ALA A 173 -12.67 23.51 29.06
CA ALA A 173 -12.39 24.19 27.82
C ALA A 173 -11.80 25.58 28.05
N GLU A 174 -12.27 26.29 29.05
CA GLU A 174 -11.72 27.60 29.46
C GLU A 174 -10.28 27.48 29.97
N GLU A 175 -9.98 26.44 30.77
CA GLU A 175 -8.61 26.16 31.26
C GLU A 175 -7.63 25.81 30.14
N LEU A 176 -8.06 25.04 29.12
CA LEU A 176 -7.22 24.63 28.00
C LEU A 176 -6.94 25.79 27.02
N GLY A 177 -7.87 26.76 26.95
CA GLY A 177 -7.84 27.83 25.95
C GLY A 177 -8.37 27.35 24.59
N PHE A 178 -8.83 28.28 23.79
CA PHE A 178 -9.44 28.02 22.48
C PHE A 178 -8.46 28.25 21.32
N PRO A 179 -8.62 27.53 20.20
CA PRO A 179 -9.69 26.57 19.90
C PRO A 179 -9.44 25.19 20.53
N VAL A 180 -10.51 24.47 20.87
CA VAL A 180 -10.46 23.11 21.42
C VAL A 180 -11.18 22.07 20.53
N VAL A 181 -10.88 20.79 20.78
CA VAL A 181 -11.57 19.65 20.22
C VAL A 181 -12.24 18.87 21.36
N ILE A 182 -13.50 18.53 21.18
CA ILE A 182 -14.24 17.68 22.11
C ILE A 182 -14.46 16.31 21.47
N LYS A 183 -14.23 15.25 22.25
CA LYS A 183 -14.40 13.86 21.82
C LYS A 183 -15.06 13.06 22.93
N ILE A 184 -15.94 12.13 22.56
CA ILE A 184 -16.42 11.10 23.49
C ILE A 184 -15.35 10.02 23.65
N ILE A 185 -15.08 9.63 24.88
CA ILE A 185 -14.24 8.48 25.21
C ILE A 185 -15.16 7.31 25.56
N SER A 186 -15.09 6.25 24.78
CA SER A 186 -15.79 4.99 25.01
C SER A 186 -15.00 3.84 24.36
N HIS A 187 -14.96 2.69 25.01
CA HIS A 187 -14.39 1.46 24.47
C HIS A 187 -15.24 0.85 23.35
N GLU A 188 -16.53 1.17 23.32
CA GLU A 188 -17.49 0.61 22.37
C GLU A 188 -17.52 1.37 21.03
N ILE A 189 -17.03 2.63 21.01
CA ILE A 189 -17.05 3.49 19.83
C ILE A 189 -15.70 3.48 19.13
N GLN A 190 -15.56 2.65 18.09
CA GLN A 190 -14.32 2.57 17.30
C GLN A 190 -14.20 3.66 16.22
N HIS A 191 -15.31 4.04 15.56
CA HIS A 191 -15.35 5.04 14.47
C HIS A 191 -15.96 6.37 14.93
N LYS A 192 -15.30 7.06 15.85
CA LYS A 192 -15.80 8.27 16.53
C LYS A 192 -16.25 9.38 15.59
N THR A 193 -15.56 9.59 14.49
CA THR A 193 -15.87 10.67 13.52
C THR A 193 -17.17 10.39 12.77
N GLU A 194 -17.37 9.15 12.31
CA GLU A 194 -18.58 8.75 11.59
C GLU A 194 -19.82 8.78 12.46
N MET A 195 -19.65 8.51 13.75
CA MET A 195 -20.72 8.54 14.74
C MET A 195 -20.99 9.95 15.30
N GLY A 196 -20.28 10.98 14.83
CA GLY A 196 -20.41 12.32 15.36
C GLY A 196 -19.93 12.48 16.82
N ALA A 197 -19.03 11.59 17.26
CA ALA A 197 -18.43 11.60 18.59
C ALA A 197 -17.13 12.45 18.67
N VAL A 198 -16.90 13.33 17.68
CA VAL A 198 -15.80 14.30 17.63
C VAL A 198 -16.33 15.63 17.09
N THR A 199 -16.03 16.73 17.77
CA THR A 199 -16.28 18.10 17.27
C THR A 199 -15.00 18.91 17.38
N VAL A 200 -14.61 19.52 16.27
CA VAL A 200 -13.38 20.32 16.12
C VAL A 200 -13.69 21.81 16.00
N ASN A 201 -12.66 22.65 16.15
CA ASN A 201 -12.75 24.10 15.97
C ASN A 201 -13.77 24.79 16.87
N ILE A 202 -13.85 24.39 18.12
CA ILE A 202 -14.69 25.01 19.13
C ILE A 202 -13.97 26.22 19.67
N ASN A 203 -14.60 27.40 19.60
CA ASN A 203 -13.95 28.68 19.87
C ASN A 203 -14.54 29.42 21.10
N SER A 204 -15.55 28.86 21.75
CA SER A 204 -16.14 29.46 22.96
C SER A 204 -16.64 28.41 23.96
N PRO A 205 -16.79 28.80 25.26
CA PRO A 205 -17.34 27.90 26.27
C PRO A 205 -18.77 27.45 25.94
N GLU A 206 -19.57 28.34 25.37
CA GLU A 206 -20.96 28.05 24.99
C GLU A 206 -21.03 27.04 23.85
N GLU A 207 -20.15 27.16 22.85
CA GLU A 207 -19.99 26.17 21.79
C GLU A 207 -19.55 24.81 22.35
N ALA A 208 -18.65 24.81 23.32
CA ALA A 208 -18.17 23.58 23.96
C ALA A 208 -19.33 22.81 24.67
N VAL A 209 -20.14 23.51 25.45
CA VAL A 209 -21.30 22.92 26.13
C VAL A 209 -22.34 22.42 25.12
N LYS A 210 -22.60 23.20 24.07
CA LYS A 210 -23.55 22.81 23.03
C LYS A 210 -23.07 21.55 22.29
N ALA A 211 -21.80 21.53 21.85
CA ALA A 211 -21.20 20.40 21.16
C ALA A 211 -21.25 19.12 22.02
N ALA A 212 -20.91 19.22 23.30
CA ALA A 212 -20.96 18.07 24.20
C ALA A 212 -22.38 17.50 24.34
N LYS A 213 -23.40 18.37 24.48
CA LYS A 213 -24.81 17.94 24.58
C LYS A 213 -25.28 17.26 23.29
N GLU A 214 -25.04 17.86 22.15
CA GLU A 214 -25.44 17.30 20.84
C GLU A 214 -24.75 15.96 20.56
N MET A 215 -23.48 15.84 20.93
CA MET A 215 -22.70 14.62 20.78
C MET A 215 -23.24 13.49 21.64
N VAL A 216 -23.52 13.74 22.92
CA VAL A 216 -24.13 12.76 23.83
C VAL A 216 -25.49 12.32 23.30
N GLN A 217 -26.34 13.24 22.83
CA GLN A 217 -27.67 12.89 22.29
C GLN A 217 -27.55 11.98 21.05
N LYS A 218 -26.63 12.27 20.15
CA LYS A 218 -26.42 11.45 18.94
C LYS A 218 -25.97 10.05 19.30
N VAL A 219 -25.00 9.94 20.19
CA VAL A 219 -24.40 8.67 20.56
C VAL A 219 -25.35 7.82 21.39
N SER A 220 -26.07 8.42 22.35
CA SER A 220 -27.09 7.72 23.17
C SER A 220 -28.22 7.16 22.32
N GLY A 221 -28.57 7.81 21.21
CA GLY A 221 -29.58 7.30 20.27
C GLY A 221 -29.16 6.00 19.57
N SER A 222 -27.85 5.79 19.39
CA SER A 222 -27.27 4.62 18.72
C SER A 222 -26.78 3.56 19.72
N HIS A 223 -26.43 3.95 20.94
CA HIS A 223 -25.88 3.10 22.00
C HIS A 223 -26.51 3.46 23.35
N PRO A 224 -27.69 2.90 23.67
CA PRO A 224 -28.48 3.29 24.84
C PRO A 224 -27.85 2.92 26.19
N ASN A 225 -26.79 2.17 26.22
CA ASN A 225 -26.09 1.71 27.44
C ASN A 225 -24.75 2.44 27.70
N LEU A 226 -24.51 3.56 27.02
CA LEU A 226 -23.34 4.38 27.31
C LEU A 226 -23.60 5.31 28.47
N ASP A 227 -22.94 5.07 29.60
CA ASP A 227 -22.87 5.94 30.77
C ASP A 227 -21.91 7.13 30.57
#